data_63e3a030e0e05dc68e55e70395583669
#
_entry.id   63e3a030e0e05dc68e55e70395583669
#
_cell.length_a   1.000
_cell.length_b   1.000
_cell.length_c   1.000
_cell.angle_alpha   90.00
_cell.angle_beta   90.00
_cell.angle_gamma   90.00
#
_symmetry.space_group_name_H-M   'P 1'
#
loop_
_entity.id
_entity.type
_entity.pdbx_description
1 polymer ?
#
loop_
_entity_poly.entity_id
_entity_poly.type
_entity_poly.pdbx_seq_one_letter_code
_entity_poly.pdbx_strand_id
1 'polypeptide(L)'
;MSDHNYVPSSKLGKWFNDRLPLLSLSAHLAEYPTPKNLNYWWTFGGILTFCLITQIITGVVLGMHYIAHADLAFESVEHIMRDVNYGWLIRYVHSNGASMFFLAVYIHIFRSLFYGSYKSPREIIWIIGIIIYLLMMAAAFMGYVLPWGQMSFWGATVITNLFSAIPLAVSYTHLTLPTT
;
A
#
# COMPACT_ATOMS: atom_id res chain seq x y z
N MET A 1 28.32 18.11 13.37
CA MET A 1 27.02 17.93 12.70
C MET A 1 26.56 19.30 12.31
N SER A 2 26.66 19.66 11.02
CA SER A 2 26.20 20.95 10.54
C SER A 2 24.66 20.93 10.51
N ASP A 3 24.03 21.77 11.33
CA ASP A 3 22.60 22.04 11.30
C ASP A 3 22.29 22.76 9.96
N HIS A 4 22.10 21.99 8.91
CA HIS A 4 21.53 22.49 7.66
C HIS A 4 20.02 22.63 7.84
N ASN A 5 19.61 23.71 8.54
CA ASN A 5 18.22 24.11 8.55
C ASN A 5 17.87 24.68 7.17
N TYR A 6 17.28 23.84 6.32
CA TYR A 6 16.71 24.31 5.06
C TYR A 6 15.65 25.38 5.33
N VAL A 7 15.90 26.58 4.88
CA VAL A 7 14.94 27.70 4.99
C VAL A 7 14.41 28.03 3.60
N PRO A 8 13.11 27.79 3.32
CA PRO A 8 12.51 28.12 2.03
C PRO A 8 12.69 29.60 1.70
N SER A 9 13.00 29.95 0.45
CA SER A 9 13.19 31.32 -0.01
C SER A 9 11.88 32.10 -0.14
N SER A 10 10.77 31.44 -0.45
CA SER A 10 9.47 32.08 -0.63
C SER A 10 8.68 32.24 0.68
N LYS A 11 7.87 33.30 0.79
CA LYS A 11 7.00 33.56 1.96
C LYS A 11 6.00 32.40 2.18
N LEU A 12 5.41 31.88 1.10
CA LEU A 12 4.51 30.72 1.13
C LEU A 12 5.24 29.46 1.60
N GLY A 13 6.45 29.22 1.09
CA GLY A 13 7.26 28.07 1.51
C GLY A 13 7.62 28.14 3.00
N LYS A 14 7.95 29.31 3.53
CA LYS A 14 8.19 29.50 4.98
C LYS A 14 6.93 29.21 5.78
N TRP A 15 5.79 29.78 5.39
CA TRP A 15 4.52 29.55 6.07
C TRP A 15 4.11 28.09 6.13
N PHE A 16 4.33 27.33 5.02
CA PHE A 16 4.08 25.89 4.97
C PHE A 16 5.08 25.12 5.84
N ASN A 17 6.37 25.44 5.74
CA ASN A 17 7.41 24.72 6.47
C ASN A 17 7.33 24.92 7.98
N ASP A 18 6.84 26.07 8.44
CA ASP A 18 6.64 26.37 9.88
C ASP A 18 5.50 25.54 10.49
N ARG A 19 4.55 25.09 9.67
CA ARG A 19 3.39 24.28 10.12
C ARG A 19 3.54 22.79 9.85
N LEU A 20 4.12 22.47 8.71
CA LEU A 20 4.40 21.10 8.25
C LEU A 20 5.82 21.11 7.67
N PRO A 21 6.83 20.68 8.41
CA PRO A 21 8.24 20.76 7.99
C PRO A 21 8.60 19.74 6.89
N LEU A 22 7.70 19.57 5.89
CA LEU A 22 7.90 18.62 4.79
C LEU A 22 9.06 19.04 3.87
N LEU A 23 9.24 20.34 3.66
CA LEU A 23 10.31 20.85 2.82
C LEU A 23 11.68 20.67 3.50
N SER A 24 11.77 20.94 4.80
CA SER A 24 13.01 20.69 5.55
C SER A 24 13.29 19.20 5.69
N LEU A 25 12.26 18.37 5.89
CA LEU A 25 12.39 16.91 5.93
C LEU A 25 12.84 16.36 4.57
N SER A 26 12.26 16.82 3.47
CA SER A 26 12.65 16.39 2.11
C SER A 26 14.08 16.80 1.77
N ALA A 27 14.50 18.00 2.15
CA ALA A 27 15.87 18.46 1.98
C ALA A 27 16.84 17.62 2.82
N HIS A 28 16.51 17.35 4.07
CA HIS A 28 17.32 16.48 4.94
C HIS A 28 17.47 15.06 4.39
N LEU A 29 16.39 14.49 3.83
CA LEU A 29 16.43 13.17 3.20
C LEU A 29 17.24 13.16 1.90
N ALA A 30 17.15 14.24 1.10
CA ALA A 30 17.89 14.37 -0.15
C ALA A 30 19.40 14.55 0.06
N GLU A 31 19.79 15.25 1.13
CA GLU A 31 21.20 15.52 1.49
C GLU A 31 21.81 14.43 2.39
N TYR A 32 21.01 13.42 2.77
CA TYR A 32 21.50 12.35 3.63
C TYR A 32 22.68 11.60 2.98
N PRO A 33 23.82 11.48 3.67
CA PRO A 33 25.02 10.88 3.09
C PRO A 33 24.78 9.38 2.81
N THR A 34 24.72 9.04 1.54
CA THR A 34 24.56 7.65 1.10
C THR A 34 25.91 7.00 0.83
N PRO A 35 26.14 5.74 1.22
CA PRO A 35 27.35 5.02 0.91
C PRO A 35 27.57 4.91 -0.61
N LYS A 36 28.81 5.10 -1.08
CA LYS A 36 29.16 5.04 -2.51
C LYS A 36 29.05 3.65 -3.13
N ASN A 37 28.99 2.60 -2.32
CA ASN A 37 28.90 1.19 -2.72
C ASN A 37 27.47 0.66 -2.82
N LEU A 38 26.46 1.54 -2.91
CA LEU A 38 25.08 1.13 -3.14
C LEU A 38 24.94 0.56 -4.55
N ASN A 39 24.30 -0.60 -4.65
CA ASN A 39 23.94 -1.26 -5.90
C ASN A 39 22.42 -1.18 -6.15
N TYR A 40 21.97 -1.69 -7.29
CA TYR A 40 20.54 -1.66 -7.68
C TYR A 40 19.60 -2.31 -6.66
N TRP A 41 20.07 -3.23 -5.83
CA TRP A 41 19.24 -3.85 -4.79
C TRP A 41 18.74 -2.86 -3.72
N TRP A 42 19.41 -1.71 -3.59
CA TRP A 42 19.00 -0.65 -2.67
C TRP A 42 17.89 0.23 -3.23
N THR A 43 17.66 0.21 -4.54
CA THR A 43 16.60 1.02 -5.18
C THR A 43 15.18 0.46 -4.95
N PHE A 44 15.06 -0.78 -4.51
CA PHE A 44 13.74 -1.40 -4.30
C PHE A 44 12.87 -0.67 -3.27
N GLY A 45 13.46 -0.01 -2.27
CA GLY A 45 12.70 0.87 -1.38
C GLY A 45 12.03 2.04 -2.10
N GLY A 46 12.75 2.69 -3.02
CA GLY A 46 12.21 3.75 -3.87
C GLY A 46 11.13 3.24 -4.83
N ILE A 47 11.34 2.07 -5.44
CA ILE A 47 10.34 1.41 -6.31
C ILE A 47 9.05 1.14 -5.52
N LEU A 48 9.15 0.64 -4.29
CA LEU A 48 7.99 0.41 -3.42
C LEU A 48 7.23 1.70 -3.10
N THR A 49 7.95 2.80 -2.85
CA THR A 49 7.32 4.11 -2.64
C THR A 49 6.56 4.57 -3.89
N PHE A 50 7.16 4.41 -5.08
CA PHE A 50 6.48 4.72 -6.34
C PHE A 50 5.25 3.85 -6.56
N CYS A 51 5.34 2.54 -6.31
CA CYS A 51 4.21 1.62 -6.38
C CYS A 51 3.10 2.04 -5.42
N LEU A 52 3.43 2.39 -4.17
CA LEU A 52 2.46 2.83 -3.18
C LEU A 52 1.71 4.09 -3.64
N ILE A 53 2.42 5.10 -4.12
CA ILE A 53 1.81 6.33 -4.64
C ILE A 53 0.86 6.02 -5.80
N THR A 54 1.30 5.17 -6.73
CA THR A 54 0.48 4.74 -7.87
C THR A 54 -0.79 4.02 -7.40
N GLN A 55 -0.68 3.10 -6.43
CA GLN A 55 -1.82 2.39 -5.87
C GLN A 55 -2.81 3.33 -5.17
N ILE A 56 -2.32 4.31 -4.41
CA ILE A 56 -3.20 5.29 -3.75
C ILE A 56 -3.94 6.14 -4.79
N ILE A 57 -3.23 6.72 -5.77
CA ILE A 57 -3.85 7.58 -6.78
C ILE A 57 -4.90 6.80 -7.59
N THR A 58 -4.52 5.65 -8.13
CA THR A 58 -5.44 4.83 -8.93
C THR A 58 -6.59 4.28 -8.09
N GLY A 59 -6.35 3.91 -6.83
CA GLY A 59 -7.38 3.43 -5.91
C GLY A 59 -8.41 4.48 -5.55
N VAL A 60 -7.98 5.73 -5.30
CA VAL A 60 -8.90 6.86 -5.06
C VAL A 60 -9.79 7.10 -6.28
N VAL A 61 -9.21 7.16 -7.48
CA VAL A 61 -9.98 7.36 -8.71
C VAL A 61 -10.99 6.24 -8.95
N LEU A 62 -10.59 4.98 -8.75
CA LEU A 62 -11.52 3.84 -8.86
C LEU A 62 -12.62 3.91 -7.79
N GLY A 63 -12.27 4.26 -6.55
CA GLY A 63 -13.22 4.40 -5.45
C GLY A 63 -14.29 5.48 -5.68
N MET A 64 -13.99 6.52 -6.46
CA MET A 64 -14.97 7.56 -6.81
C MET A 64 -16.10 7.05 -7.71
N HIS A 65 -15.90 5.95 -8.43
CA HIS A 65 -16.86 5.36 -9.36
C HIS A 65 -17.45 4.03 -8.86
N TYR A 66 -16.87 3.47 -7.79
CA TYR A 66 -17.26 2.18 -7.24
C TYR A 66 -18.49 2.31 -6.30
N ILE A 67 -19.45 1.39 -6.42
CA ILE A 67 -20.62 1.30 -5.56
C ILE A 67 -20.48 0.11 -4.62
N ALA A 68 -20.35 0.37 -3.32
CA ALA A 68 -20.21 -0.67 -2.30
C ALA A 68 -21.57 -1.29 -1.92
N HIS A 69 -22.15 -2.09 -2.82
CA HIS A 69 -23.40 -2.81 -2.61
C HIS A 69 -23.32 -4.19 -3.24
N ALA A 70 -23.84 -5.22 -2.58
CA ALA A 70 -23.69 -6.61 -3.03
C ALA A 70 -24.20 -6.84 -4.46
N ASP A 71 -25.34 -6.25 -4.84
CA ASP A 71 -25.95 -6.43 -6.15
C ASP A 71 -25.35 -5.48 -7.22
N LEU A 72 -24.75 -4.35 -6.82
CA LEU A 72 -24.27 -3.31 -7.74
C LEU A 72 -22.76 -3.24 -7.88
N ALA A 73 -22.02 -3.90 -6.99
CA ALA A 73 -20.54 -3.83 -6.98
C ALA A 73 -19.95 -4.30 -8.31
N PHE A 74 -20.39 -5.44 -8.81
CA PHE A 74 -19.91 -6.00 -10.06
C PHE A 74 -20.24 -5.11 -11.25
N GLU A 75 -21.48 -4.63 -11.34
CA GLU A 75 -21.92 -3.73 -12.41
C GLU A 75 -21.14 -2.39 -12.37
N SER A 76 -20.86 -1.85 -11.19
CA SER A 76 -20.07 -0.62 -11.05
C SER A 76 -18.64 -0.81 -11.58
N VAL A 77 -18.04 -1.98 -11.39
CA VAL A 77 -16.73 -2.30 -11.94
C VAL A 77 -16.78 -2.47 -13.46
N GLU A 78 -17.84 -3.07 -14.01
CA GLU A 78 -18.06 -3.13 -15.45
C GLU A 78 -18.26 -1.74 -16.06
N HIS A 79 -19.04 -0.88 -15.39
CA HIS A 79 -19.21 0.52 -15.78
C HIS A 79 -17.85 1.26 -15.84
N ILE A 80 -17.01 1.11 -14.83
CA ILE A 80 -15.65 1.66 -14.84
C ILE A 80 -14.87 1.19 -16.06
N MET A 81 -15.00 -0.09 -16.42
CA MET A 81 -14.24 -0.68 -17.51
C MET A 81 -14.72 -0.25 -18.91
N ARG A 82 -16.01 0.04 -19.08
CA ARG A 82 -16.64 0.24 -20.38
C ARG A 82 -17.01 1.69 -20.66
N ASP A 83 -17.53 2.40 -19.68
CA ASP A 83 -18.18 3.68 -19.88
C ASP A 83 -17.36 4.88 -19.37
N VAL A 84 -16.49 4.66 -18.37
CA VAL A 84 -15.61 5.71 -17.85
C VAL A 84 -14.42 5.90 -18.77
N ASN A 85 -14.16 7.15 -19.18
CA ASN A 85 -12.99 7.48 -20.00
C ASN A 85 -11.69 7.07 -19.32
N TYR A 86 -10.90 6.22 -19.98
CA TYR A 86 -9.68 5.62 -19.44
C TYR A 86 -9.86 4.77 -18.17
N GLY A 87 -11.09 4.45 -17.78
CA GLY A 87 -11.36 3.64 -16.58
C GLY A 87 -10.72 2.25 -16.65
N TRP A 88 -10.76 1.60 -17.83
CA TRP A 88 -10.06 0.33 -18.08
C TRP A 88 -8.56 0.43 -17.81
N LEU A 89 -7.91 1.53 -18.23
CA LEU A 89 -6.48 1.73 -18.04
C LEU A 89 -6.14 1.87 -16.56
N ILE A 90 -6.89 2.71 -15.84
CA ILE A 90 -6.69 2.95 -14.39
C ILE A 90 -6.88 1.63 -13.62
N ARG A 91 -7.92 0.86 -13.96
CA ARG A 91 -8.16 -0.44 -13.33
C ARG A 91 -7.04 -1.43 -13.60
N TYR A 92 -6.54 -1.54 -14.84
CA TYR A 92 -5.43 -2.42 -15.14
C TYR A 92 -4.12 -1.97 -14.48
N VAL A 93 -3.84 -0.68 -14.43
CA VAL A 93 -2.68 -0.14 -13.71
C VAL A 93 -2.78 -0.47 -12.23
N HIS A 94 -3.98 -0.37 -11.63
CA HIS A 94 -4.20 -0.70 -10.23
C HIS A 94 -4.00 -2.20 -9.96
N SER A 95 -4.64 -3.07 -10.71
CA SER A 95 -4.59 -4.53 -10.48
C SER A 95 -3.22 -5.14 -10.78
N ASN A 96 -2.61 -4.78 -11.91
CA ASN A 96 -1.27 -5.26 -12.27
C ASN A 96 -0.19 -4.58 -11.41
N GLY A 97 -0.40 -3.31 -11.07
CA GLY A 97 0.45 -2.57 -10.15
C GLY A 97 0.51 -3.20 -8.77
N ALA A 98 -0.60 -3.76 -8.26
CA ALA A 98 -0.62 -4.52 -7.01
C ALA A 98 0.29 -5.75 -7.10
N SER A 99 0.21 -6.53 -8.19
CA SER A 99 1.09 -7.69 -8.41
C SER A 99 2.56 -7.30 -8.47
N MET A 100 2.89 -6.21 -9.16
CA MET A 100 4.25 -5.68 -9.22
C MET A 100 4.73 -5.18 -7.85
N PHE A 101 3.84 -4.60 -7.06
CA PHE A 101 4.14 -4.15 -5.70
C PHE A 101 4.57 -5.34 -4.82
N PHE A 102 3.83 -6.46 -4.85
CA PHE A 102 4.19 -7.67 -4.12
C PHE A 102 5.52 -8.24 -4.59
N LEU A 103 5.76 -8.32 -5.89
CA LEU A 103 7.04 -8.77 -6.43
C LEU A 103 8.21 -7.93 -5.89
N ALA A 104 8.06 -6.60 -5.93
CA ALA A 104 9.08 -5.68 -5.43
C ALA A 104 9.29 -5.81 -3.91
N VAL A 105 8.21 -6.04 -3.13
CA VAL A 105 8.29 -6.28 -1.67
C VAL A 105 9.04 -7.58 -1.38
N TYR A 106 8.79 -8.66 -2.09
CA TYR A 106 9.53 -9.91 -1.88
C TYR A 106 11.02 -9.70 -2.12
N ILE A 107 11.41 -9.04 -3.20
CA ILE A 107 12.80 -8.72 -3.48
C ILE A 107 13.39 -7.84 -2.37
N HIS A 108 12.63 -6.85 -1.89
CA HIS A 108 13.05 -5.97 -0.79
C HIS A 108 13.27 -6.73 0.52
N ILE A 109 12.40 -7.69 0.86
CA ILE A 109 12.55 -8.55 2.04
C ILE A 109 13.76 -9.48 1.87
N PHE A 110 13.90 -10.16 0.73
CA PHE A 110 15.05 -11.02 0.47
C PHE A 110 16.37 -10.27 0.54
N ARG A 111 16.44 -9.05 -0.01
CA ARG A 111 17.60 -8.18 0.11
C ARG A 111 17.91 -7.89 1.59
N SER A 112 16.88 -7.58 2.39
CA SER A 112 17.04 -7.31 3.82
C SER A 112 17.60 -8.53 4.58
N LEU A 113 17.12 -9.72 4.26
CA LEU A 113 17.63 -10.97 4.84
C LEU A 113 19.06 -11.26 4.41
N PHE A 114 19.35 -11.11 3.12
CA PHE A 114 20.70 -11.38 2.56
C PHE A 114 21.76 -10.47 3.18
N TYR A 115 21.49 -9.19 3.33
CA TYR A 115 22.43 -8.22 3.93
C TYR A 115 22.36 -8.16 5.46
N GLY A 116 21.55 -8.99 6.11
CA GLY A 116 21.44 -9.02 7.57
C GLY A 116 20.85 -7.74 8.18
N SER A 117 20.01 -7.01 7.42
CA SER A 117 19.44 -5.72 7.85
C SER A 117 18.44 -5.86 9.02
N TYR A 118 18.09 -7.08 9.41
CA TYR A 118 17.24 -7.38 10.58
C TYR A 118 18.01 -7.43 11.91
N LYS A 119 19.38 -7.34 11.84
CA LYS A 119 20.23 -7.42 13.03
C LYS A 119 20.38 -6.04 13.68
N SER A 120 20.82 -6.05 14.94
CA SER A 120 21.16 -4.85 15.71
C SER A 120 22.01 -3.85 14.90
N PRO A 121 21.67 -2.55 14.94
CA PRO A 121 20.62 -1.84 15.71
C PRO A 121 19.31 -1.58 14.94
N ARG A 122 18.96 -2.43 13.92
CA ARG A 122 17.86 -2.18 12.96
C ARG A 122 16.65 -3.10 13.14
N GLU A 123 16.56 -3.82 14.25
CA GLU A 123 15.52 -4.80 14.53
C GLU A 123 14.12 -4.19 14.49
N ILE A 124 13.96 -3.01 15.11
CA ILE A 124 12.67 -2.32 15.19
C ILE A 124 12.18 -1.93 13.78
N ILE A 125 13.07 -1.42 12.93
CA ILE A 125 12.73 -1.05 11.55
C ILE A 125 12.28 -2.28 10.78
N TRP A 126 12.94 -3.41 10.99
CA TRP A 126 12.58 -4.67 10.34
C TRP A 126 11.21 -5.20 10.80
N ILE A 127 10.92 -5.13 12.12
CA ILE A 127 9.61 -5.50 12.69
C ILE A 127 8.51 -4.62 12.11
N ILE A 128 8.70 -3.30 12.04
CA ILE A 128 7.76 -2.37 11.41
C ILE A 128 7.53 -2.76 9.94
N GLY A 129 8.58 -3.11 9.20
CA GLY A 129 8.48 -3.58 7.83
C GLY A 129 7.59 -4.82 7.68
N ILE A 130 7.70 -5.80 8.60
CA ILE A 130 6.85 -6.99 8.61
C ILE A 130 5.39 -6.63 8.92
N ILE A 131 5.15 -5.72 9.86
CA ILE A 131 3.79 -5.24 10.16
C ILE A 131 3.17 -4.56 8.93
N ILE A 132 3.92 -3.70 8.25
CA ILE A 132 3.47 -3.05 7.00
C ILE A 132 3.16 -4.09 5.92
N TYR A 133 4.00 -5.13 5.79
CA TYR A 133 3.75 -6.22 4.84
C TYR A 133 2.44 -6.96 5.14
N LEU A 134 2.15 -7.27 6.41
CA LEU A 134 0.90 -7.92 6.81
C LEU A 134 -0.32 -7.02 6.52
N LEU A 135 -0.21 -5.72 6.80
CA LEU A 135 -1.26 -4.75 6.49
C LEU A 135 -1.48 -4.62 4.97
N MET A 136 -0.40 -4.66 4.19
CA MET A 136 -0.48 -4.66 2.73
C MET A 136 -1.19 -5.91 2.19
N MET A 137 -0.91 -7.09 2.75
CA MET A 137 -1.62 -8.34 2.40
C MET A 137 -3.12 -8.22 2.72
N ALA A 138 -3.48 -7.68 3.88
CA ALA A 138 -4.87 -7.47 4.26
C ALA A 138 -5.57 -6.48 3.32
N ALA A 139 -4.91 -5.36 2.99
CA ALA A 139 -5.44 -4.36 2.06
C ALA A 139 -5.64 -4.95 0.64
N ALA A 140 -4.69 -5.72 0.16
CA ALA A 140 -4.78 -6.37 -1.15
C ALA A 140 -5.90 -7.41 -1.19
N PHE A 141 -6.07 -8.17 -0.13
CA PHE A 141 -7.19 -9.11 0.00
C PHE A 141 -8.55 -8.38 -0.04
N MET A 142 -8.71 -7.32 0.75
CA MET A 142 -9.94 -6.52 0.71
C MET A 142 -10.19 -5.94 -0.69
N GLY A 143 -9.15 -5.42 -1.36
CA GLY A 143 -9.25 -4.92 -2.72
C GLY A 143 -9.65 -5.97 -3.74
N TYR A 144 -9.18 -7.22 -3.57
CA TYR A 144 -9.56 -8.34 -4.42
C TYR A 144 -11.02 -8.76 -4.25
N VAL A 145 -11.58 -8.59 -3.06
CA VAL A 145 -12.97 -8.92 -2.76
C VAL A 145 -13.94 -7.87 -3.33
N LEU A 146 -13.55 -6.60 -3.47
CA LEU A 146 -14.42 -5.51 -3.89
C LEU A 146 -15.22 -5.76 -5.18
N PRO A 147 -14.67 -6.34 -6.27
CA PRO A 147 -15.44 -6.60 -7.49
C PRO A 147 -16.63 -7.54 -7.32
N TRP A 148 -16.68 -8.29 -6.25
CA TRP A 148 -17.75 -9.21 -5.87
C TRP A 148 -18.16 -10.21 -6.97
N GLY A 149 -17.22 -10.56 -7.84
CA GLY A 149 -17.37 -11.64 -8.82
C GLY A 149 -17.17 -13.01 -8.19
N GLN A 150 -17.30 -14.06 -8.98
CA GLN A 150 -17.16 -15.47 -8.55
C GLN A 150 -15.89 -15.71 -7.73
N MET A 151 -14.74 -15.30 -8.23
CA MET A 151 -13.47 -15.51 -7.53
C MET A 151 -13.36 -14.70 -6.24
N SER A 152 -13.92 -13.49 -6.22
CA SER A 152 -13.94 -12.63 -5.02
C SER A 152 -14.80 -13.24 -3.93
N PHE A 153 -15.99 -13.74 -4.28
CA PHE A 153 -16.92 -14.40 -3.36
C PHE A 153 -16.28 -15.65 -2.73
N TRP A 154 -15.74 -16.54 -3.55
CA TRP A 154 -15.10 -17.75 -3.03
C TRP A 154 -13.83 -17.46 -2.24
N GLY A 155 -13.04 -16.47 -2.67
CA GLY A 155 -11.88 -16.01 -1.91
C GLY A 155 -12.27 -15.48 -0.53
N ALA A 156 -13.32 -14.66 -0.45
CA ALA A 156 -13.86 -14.16 0.83
C ALA A 156 -14.34 -15.31 1.72
N THR A 157 -15.09 -16.26 1.16
CA THR A 157 -15.61 -17.44 1.89
C THR A 157 -14.48 -18.28 2.50
N VAL A 158 -13.43 -18.57 1.73
CA VAL A 158 -12.29 -19.35 2.21
C VAL A 158 -11.56 -18.65 3.35
N ILE A 159 -11.28 -17.34 3.19
CA ILE A 159 -10.54 -16.58 4.19
C ILE A 159 -11.36 -16.36 5.46
N THR A 160 -12.66 -16.07 5.35
CA THR A 160 -13.51 -15.91 6.55
C THR A 160 -13.64 -17.23 7.31
N ASN A 161 -13.77 -18.36 6.60
CA ASN A 161 -13.78 -19.69 7.23
C ASN A 161 -12.43 -20.02 7.91
N LEU A 162 -11.30 -19.61 7.30
CA LEU A 162 -9.98 -19.80 7.91
C LEU A 162 -9.84 -18.96 9.20
N PHE A 163 -10.28 -17.70 9.17
CA PHE A 163 -10.26 -16.86 10.37
C PHE A 163 -11.22 -17.35 11.46
N SER A 164 -12.32 -18.01 11.09
CA SER A 164 -13.24 -18.61 12.08
C SER A 164 -12.62 -19.75 12.90
N ALA A 165 -11.51 -20.31 12.46
CA ALA A 165 -10.75 -21.29 13.24
C ALA A 165 -9.99 -20.65 14.42
N ILE A 166 -9.84 -19.33 14.43
CA ILE A 166 -9.20 -18.59 15.53
C ILE A 166 -10.26 -18.25 16.59
N PRO A 167 -10.14 -18.70 17.86
CA PRO A 167 -11.19 -18.58 18.88
C PRO A 167 -11.68 -17.15 19.12
N LEU A 168 -10.80 -16.15 18.99
CA LEU A 168 -11.14 -14.72 19.17
C LEU A 168 -11.91 -14.14 17.96
N ALA A 169 -11.72 -14.69 16.76
CA ALA A 169 -12.38 -14.22 15.56
C ALA A 169 -13.82 -14.79 15.41
N VAL A 170 -14.12 -15.89 16.05
CA VAL A 170 -15.47 -16.52 16.04
C VAL A 170 -16.54 -15.56 16.55
N SER A 171 -16.23 -14.78 17.61
CA SER A 171 -17.16 -13.77 18.15
C SER A 171 -17.58 -12.71 17.14
N TYR A 172 -16.67 -12.31 16.23
CA TYR A 172 -16.95 -11.29 15.22
C TYR A 172 -17.71 -11.85 14.01
N THR A 173 -17.46 -13.08 13.59
CA THR A 173 -18.14 -13.69 12.43
C THR A 173 -19.59 -14.03 12.73
N HIS A 174 -19.95 -14.39 13.98
CA HIS A 174 -21.31 -14.62 14.40
C HIS A 174 -22.13 -13.35 14.63
N LEU A 175 -21.48 -12.20 14.86
CA LEU A 175 -22.14 -10.90 15.06
C LEU A 175 -22.45 -10.17 13.75
N THR A 176 -21.77 -10.51 12.66
CA THR A 176 -21.84 -9.75 11.39
C THR A 176 -22.57 -10.47 10.25
N LEU A 177 -22.87 -11.75 10.39
CA LEU A 177 -23.69 -12.46 9.41
C LEU A 177 -25.16 -12.46 9.89
N PRO A 178 -26.07 -11.75 9.20
CA PRO A 178 -27.49 -11.93 9.46
C PRO A 178 -27.85 -13.38 9.09
N THR A 179 -28.34 -14.12 10.07
CA THR A 179 -28.96 -15.43 9.85
C THR A 179 -30.25 -15.21 9.07
N THR A 180 -30.22 -15.43 7.76
CA THR A 180 -31.40 -15.67 6.95
C THR A 180 -31.44 -17.10 6.51
#